data_0a6bf740e957189d935baee1cce165ea
#
_entry.id   0a6bf740e957189d935baee1cce165ea
#
_cell.length_a   1.000
_cell.length_b   1.000
_cell.length_c   1.000
_cell.angle_alpha   90.00
_cell.angle_beta   90.00
_cell.angle_gamma   90.00
#
_symmetry.space_group_name_H-M   'P 1'
#
loop_
_entity.id
_entity.type
_entity.pdbx_description
1 polymer ?
#
loop_
_entity_poly.entity_id
_entity_poly.type
_entity_poly.pdbx_seq_one_letter_code
_entity_poly.pdbx_strand_id
1 'polypeptide(L)'
;MTVKPIPDEYHSIQPYLMFNGAAQAMEFYKKAFGATERLRMKQPDGRIGHAELQIGDSCIMMADENPKIEAFGPAHYGGSPVSLLIYTEDCDRLYHQAIAAGATSEREPADQFYGDRMAGVKDPFGYKWFIATHIKDVSKEELEKPH
;
A
#
# COMPACT_ATOMS: atom_id res chain seq x y z
N MET A 1 28.44 -19.47 7.31
CA MET A 1 27.73 -18.36 6.66
C MET A 1 27.02 -17.53 7.73
N THR A 2 27.23 -16.25 7.73
CA THR A 2 26.57 -15.36 8.71
C THR A 2 25.16 -15.02 8.22
N VAL A 3 24.18 -15.20 9.10
CA VAL A 3 22.80 -14.82 8.83
C VAL A 3 22.60 -13.36 9.21
N LYS A 4 22.01 -12.58 8.30
CA LYS A 4 21.64 -11.18 8.60
C LYS A 4 20.32 -11.16 9.34
N PRO A 5 20.25 -10.59 10.57
CA PRO A 5 18.98 -10.50 11.30
C PRO A 5 17.89 -9.71 10.55
N ILE A 6 18.30 -8.70 9.78
CA ILE A 6 17.40 -8.00 8.87
C ILE A 6 17.81 -8.44 7.48
N PRO A 7 16.98 -9.24 6.78
CA PRO A 7 17.35 -9.74 5.45
C PRO A 7 17.54 -8.61 4.44
N ASP A 8 18.37 -8.84 3.43
CA ASP A 8 18.53 -7.90 2.34
C ASP A 8 17.16 -7.64 1.67
N GLU A 9 16.96 -6.43 1.19
CA GLU A 9 15.74 -5.98 0.52
C GLU A 9 14.52 -5.83 1.42
N TYR A 10 14.70 -5.98 2.73
CA TYR A 10 13.66 -5.67 3.72
C TYR A 10 14.11 -4.52 4.61
N HIS A 11 13.14 -3.79 5.14
CA HIS A 11 13.37 -2.75 6.13
C HIS A 11 13.00 -3.25 7.52
N SER A 12 13.10 -2.44 8.54
CA SER A 12 12.69 -2.83 9.88
C SER A 12 11.18 -3.06 9.98
N ILE A 13 10.40 -2.33 9.19
CA ILE A 13 8.95 -2.43 9.18
C ILE A 13 8.48 -2.73 7.76
N GLN A 14 7.63 -3.75 7.62
CA GLN A 14 6.88 -4.01 6.40
C GLN A 14 5.41 -4.00 6.73
N PRO A 15 4.55 -3.34 5.91
CA PRO A 15 3.10 -3.53 6.02
C PRO A 15 2.74 -4.98 5.77
N TYR A 16 1.82 -5.51 6.55
CA TYR A 16 1.28 -6.85 6.37
C TYR A 16 -0.24 -6.73 6.25
N LEU A 17 -0.78 -7.00 5.08
CA LEU A 17 -2.19 -6.75 4.77
C LEU A 17 -2.94 -8.08 4.63
N MET A 18 -4.12 -8.13 5.21
CA MET A 18 -4.99 -9.31 5.13
C MET A 18 -6.11 -9.06 4.12
N PHE A 19 -6.48 -10.10 3.39
CA PHE A 19 -7.48 -10.01 2.33
C PHE A 19 -8.43 -11.17 2.35
N ASN A 20 -9.66 -10.91 1.98
CA ASN A 20 -10.56 -11.95 1.49
C ASN A 20 -10.38 -11.97 -0.03
N GLY A 21 -9.42 -12.80 -0.50
CA GLY A 21 -9.03 -12.85 -1.89
C GLY A 21 -7.68 -12.18 -2.15
N ALA A 22 -6.61 -12.65 -1.49
CA ALA A 22 -5.27 -12.08 -1.65
C ALA A 22 -4.75 -12.17 -3.09
N ALA A 23 -5.09 -13.25 -3.81
CA ALA A 23 -4.67 -13.38 -5.21
C ALA A 23 -5.23 -12.26 -6.09
N GLN A 24 -6.51 -11.91 -5.89
CA GLN A 24 -7.13 -10.78 -6.59
C GLN A 24 -6.49 -9.46 -6.19
N ALA A 25 -6.15 -9.30 -4.91
CA ALA A 25 -5.47 -8.10 -4.44
C ALA A 25 -4.10 -7.93 -5.09
N MET A 26 -3.35 -9.01 -5.24
CA MET A 26 -2.06 -8.97 -5.92
C MET A 26 -2.19 -8.47 -7.35
N GLU A 27 -3.16 -8.99 -8.10
CA GLU A 27 -3.40 -8.55 -9.47
C GLU A 27 -3.84 -7.09 -9.54
N PHE A 28 -4.67 -6.65 -8.59
CA PHE A 28 -5.08 -5.26 -8.51
C PHE A 28 -3.87 -4.34 -8.30
N TYR A 29 -3.00 -4.64 -7.33
CA TYR A 29 -1.85 -3.78 -7.04
C TYR A 29 -0.82 -3.75 -8.16
N LYS A 30 -0.70 -4.85 -8.93
CA LYS A 30 0.12 -4.85 -10.14
C LYS A 30 -0.40 -3.84 -11.16
N LYS A 31 -1.71 -3.81 -11.38
CA LYS A 31 -2.34 -2.87 -12.32
C LYS A 31 -2.37 -1.44 -11.79
N ALA A 32 -2.76 -1.28 -10.52
CA ALA A 32 -2.98 0.04 -9.94
C ALA A 32 -1.68 0.78 -9.65
N PHE A 33 -0.68 0.08 -9.11
CA PHE A 33 0.54 0.71 -8.59
C PHE A 33 1.83 0.19 -9.22
N GLY A 34 1.72 -0.67 -10.22
CA GLY A 34 2.92 -1.25 -10.86
C GLY A 34 3.68 -2.19 -9.94
N ALA A 35 3.00 -2.82 -8.99
CA ALA A 35 3.63 -3.78 -8.10
C ALA A 35 4.21 -4.97 -8.85
N THR A 36 5.33 -5.49 -8.35
CA THR A 36 5.93 -6.73 -8.87
C THR A 36 5.86 -7.80 -7.79
N GLU A 37 5.58 -9.04 -8.22
CA GLU A 37 5.48 -10.16 -7.30
C GLU A 37 6.88 -10.65 -6.91
N ARG A 38 7.13 -10.78 -5.60
CA ARG A 38 8.40 -11.29 -5.07
C ARG A 38 8.29 -12.74 -4.62
N LEU A 39 7.14 -13.11 -4.03
CA LEU A 39 6.94 -14.40 -3.43
C LEU A 39 5.44 -14.70 -3.34
N ARG A 40 5.07 -15.95 -3.58
CA ARG A 40 3.70 -16.42 -3.39
C ARG A 40 3.74 -17.83 -2.81
N MET A 41 3.25 -17.97 -1.58
CA MET A 41 3.16 -19.25 -0.90
C MET A 41 1.70 -19.65 -0.81
N LYS A 42 1.31 -20.66 -1.58
CA LYS A 42 -0.06 -21.17 -1.60
C LYS A 42 -0.25 -22.26 -0.54
N GLN A 43 -1.44 -22.28 0.05
CA GLN A 43 -1.88 -23.39 0.88
C GLN A 43 -2.43 -24.51 -0.01
N PRO A 44 -2.60 -25.75 0.54
CA PRO A 44 -3.15 -26.86 -0.24
C PRO A 44 -4.53 -26.58 -0.86
N ASP A 45 -5.34 -25.72 -0.23
CA ASP A 45 -6.66 -25.33 -0.74
C ASP A 45 -6.59 -24.20 -1.79
N GLY A 46 -5.39 -23.76 -2.17
CA GLY A 46 -5.18 -22.71 -3.16
C GLY A 46 -5.19 -21.29 -2.60
N ARG A 47 -5.52 -21.09 -1.33
CA ARG A 47 -5.48 -19.78 -0.70
C ARG A 47 -4.04 -19.34 -0.50
N ILE A 48 -3.84 -18.04 -0.39
CA ILE A 48 -2.50 -17.46 -0.18
C ILE A 48 -2.19 -17.45 1.32
N GLY A 49 -1.21 -18.25 1.73
CA GLY A 49 -0.73 -18.25 3.10
C GLY A 49 0.24 -17.13 3.39
N HIS A 50 0.98 -16.67 2.38
CA HIS A 50 1.90 -15.54 2.45
C HIS A 50 2.29 -15.13 1.05
N ALA A 51 2.29 -13.84 0.79
CA ALA A 51 2.80 -13.31 -0.46
C ALA A 51 3.49 -11.98 -0.23
N GLU A 52 4.34 -11.60 -1.16
CA GLU A 52 5.06 -10.33 -1.11
C GLU A 52 5.03 -9.66 -2.46
N LEU A 53 4.71 -8.37 -2.44
CA LEU A 53 4.78 -7.49 -3.59
C LEU A 53 5.79 -6.38 -3.31
N GLN A 54 6.47 -5.94 -4.35
CA GLN A 54 7.31 -4.77 -4.29
C GLN A 54 6.63 -3.62 -5.01
N ILE A 55 6.52 -2.48 -4.32
CA ILE A 55 6.06 -1.21 -4.89
C ILE A 55 7.19 -0.21 -4.67
N GLY A 56 7.77 0.31 -5.76
CA GLY A 56 8.95 1.15 -5.65
C GLY A 56 10.08 0.43 -4.92
N ASP A 57 10.55 0.98 -3.83
CA ASP A 57 11.61 0.41 -3.00
C ASP A 57 11.07 -0.38 -1.80
N SER A 58 9.76 -0.54 -1.69
CA SER A 58 9.12 -1.07 -0.48
C SER A 58 8.48 -2.43 -0.73
N CYS A 59 8.54 -3.28 0.30
CA CYS A 59 7.91 -4.60 0.28
C CYS A 59 6.60 -4.55 1.08
N ILE A 60 5.54 -5.07 0.48
CA ILE A 60 4.26 -5.28 1.14
C ILE A 60 4.02 -6.77 1.26
N MET A 61 3.76 -7.23 2.47
CA MET A 61 3.42 -8.61 2.75
C MET A 61 1.91 -8.76 2.82
N MET A 62 1.40 -9.93 2.48
CA MET A 62 -0.04 -10.16 2.48
C MET A 62 -0.39 -11.63 2.59
N ALA A 63 -1.62 -11.89 3.00
CA ALA A 63 -2.17 -13.23 3.07
C ALA A 63 -3.69 -13.18 2.98
N ASP A 64 -4.31 -14.31 2.68
CA ASP A 64 -5.74 -14.49 2.86
C ASP A 64 -6.08 -14.53 4.35
N GLU A 65 -7.29 -14.12 4.68
CA GLU A 65 -7.81 -14.14 6.04
C GLU A 65 -7.64 -15.50 6.69
N ASN A 66 -7.35 -15.51 7.99
CA ASN A 66 -7.23 -16.72 8.78
C ASN A 66 -7.96 -16.54 10.11
N PRO A 67 -9.22 -16.99 10.20
CA PRO A 67 -10.00 -16.83 11.43
C PRO A 67 -9.40 -17.51 12.66
N LYS A 68 -8.59 -18.56 12.48
CA LYS A 68 -7.97 -19.29 13.59
C LYS A 68 -7.01 -18.42 14.40
N ILE A 69 -6.42 -17.42 13.78
CA ILE A 69 -5.50 -16.47 14.43
C ILE A 69 -6.07 -15.04 14.44
N GLU A 70 -7.37 -14.91 14.19
CA GLU A 70 -8.07 -13.63 14.15
C GLU A 70 -7.46 -12.63 13.16
N ALA A 71 -6.96 -13.15 12.02
CA ALA A 71 -6.39 -12.33 10.96
C ALA A 71 -7.45 -12.05 9.90
N PHE A 72 -7.91 -10.79 9.84
CA PHE A 72 -9.00 -10.37 8.95
C PHE A 72 -8.62 -9.10 8.18
N GLY A 73 -9.26 -8.91 7.02
CA GLY A 73 -9.15 -7.69 6.24
C GLY A 73 -10.14 -6.62 6.66
N PRO A 74 -10.11 -5.45 5.99
CA PRO A 74 -10.90 -4.28 6.39
C PRO A 74 -12.41 -4.51 6.47
N ALA A 75 -12.98 -5.35 5.59
CA ALA A 75 -14.42 -5.57 5.58
C ALA A 75 -14.93 -6.15 6.91
N HIS A 76 -14.13 -6.97 7.56
CA HIS A 76 -14.49 -7.56 8.86
C HIS A 76 -14.66 -6.49 9.94
N TYR A 77 -13.86 -5.43 9.88
CA TYR A 77 -13.86 -4.36 10.89
C TYR A 77 -14.67 -3.13 10.47
N GLY A 78 -15.24 -3.14 9.26
CA GLY A 78 -15.96 -1.98 8.74
C GLY A 78 -15.04 -0.90 8.16
N GLY A 79 -13.78 -1.22 7.93
CA GLY A 79 -12.79 -0.30 7.38
C GLY A 79 -11.42 -0.55 7.99
N SER A 80 -10.42 0.24 7.58
CA SER A 80 -9.06 0.16 8.10
C SER A 80 -8.66 1.49 8.73
N PRO A 81 -8.13 1.48 9.96
CA PRO A 81 -7.59 2.71 10.57
C PRO A 81 -6.20 3.06 10.05
N VAL A 82 -5.56 2.13 9.31
CA VAL A 82 -4.22 2.33 8.76
C VAL A 82 -4.33 2.70 7.30
N SER A 83 -3.60 3.74 6.90
CA SER A 83 -3.44 4.14 5.51
C SER A 83 -2.00 3.90 5.07
N LEU A 84 -1.81 3.73 3.77
CA LEU A 84 -0.49 3.57 3.18
C LEU A 84 -0.25 4.76 2.26
N LEU A 85 0.98 5.27 2.24
CA LEU A 85 1.33 6.39 1.38
C LEU A 85 2.44 5.96 0.44
N ILE A 86 2.24 6.22 -0.85
CA ILE A 86 3.24 5.95 -1.89
C ILE A 86 3.80 7.29 -2.36
N TYR A 87 5.13 7.45 -2.27
CA TYR A 87 5.80 8.53 -2.99
C TYR A 87 6.12 8.05 -4.40
N THR A 88 5.82 8.89 -5.38
CA THR A 88 6.05 8.62 -6.80
C THR A 88 6.48 9.92 -7.50
N GLU A 89 7.09 9.79 -8.67
CA GLU A 89 7.52 10.95 -9.45
C GLU A 89 6.35 11.72 -10.05
N ASP A 90 5.22 11.05 -10.32
CA ASP A 90 4.04 11.65 -10.94
C ASP A 90 2.77 11.17 -10.26
N CYS A 91 2.36 11.90 -9.25
CA CYS A 91 1.17 11.64 -8.44
C CYS A 91 -0.09 11.52 -9.30
N ASP A 92 -0.30 12.44 -10.23
CA ASP A 92 -1.50 12.46 -11.06
C ASP A 92 -1.59 11.21 -11.94
N ARG A 93 -0.47 10.82 -12.53
CA ARG A 93 -0.42 9.62 -13.39
C ARG A 93 -0.75 8.36 -12.61
N LEU A 94 -0.14 8.18 -11.44
CA LEU A 94 -0.38 6.99 -10.62
C LEU A 94 -1.81 6.98 -10.08
N TYR A 95 -2.33 8.14 -9.68
CA TYR A 95 -3.72 8.28 -9.27
C TYR A 95 -4.67 7.81 -10.37
N HIS A 96 -4.52 8.32 -11.59
CA HIS A 96 -5.38 7.92 -12.71
C HIS A 96 -5.24 6.45 -13.05
N GLN A 97 -4.03 5.90 -12.95
CA GLN A 97 -3.79 4.47 -13.14
C GLN A 97 -4.54 3.64 -12.10
N ALA A 98 -4.53 4.05 -10.84
CA ALA A 98 -5.25 3.36 -9.77
C ALA A 98 -6.75 3.42 -9.98
N ILE A 99 -7.30 4.58 -10.37
CA ILE A 99 -8.73 4.72 -10.66
C ILE A 99 -9.13 3.81 -11.84
N ALA A 100 -8.32 3.78 -12.90
CA ALA A 100 -8.58 2.92 -14.06
C ALA A 100 -8.55 1.44 -13.69
N ALA A 101 -7.76 1.05 -12.68
CA ALA A 101 -7.68 -0.32 -12.21
C ALA A 101 -8.85 -0.72 -11.29
N GLY A 102 -9.62 0.25 -10.80
CA GLY A 102 -10.80 -0.02 -9.97
C GLY A 102 -10.81 0.62 -8.58
N ALA A 103 -9.82 1.45 -8.24
CA ALA A 103 -9.86 2.20 -6.99
C ALA A 103 -10.93 3.31 -7.07
N THR A 104 -11.43 3.70 -5.91
CA THR A 104 -12.37 4.80 -5.77
C THR A 104 -11.63 6.03 -5.29
N SER A 105 -11.90 7.19 -5.92
CA SER A 105 -11.30 8.45 -5.50
C SER A 105 -11.84 8.88 -4.14
N GLU A 106 -10.93 9.22 -3.24
CA GLU A 106 -11.27 9.86 -1.97
C GLU A 106 -10.84 11.32 -1.98
N ARG A 107 -9.78 11.62 -2.71
CA ARG A 107 -9.22 12.96 -2.82
C ARG A 107 -8.50 13.07 -4.15
N GLU A 108 -8.91 14.01 -4.99
CA GLU A 108 -8.21 14.28 -6.25
C GLU A 108 -6.83 14.89 -5.99
N PRO A 109 -5.87 14.75 -6.93
CA PRO A 109 -4.55 15.33 -6.76
C PRO A 109 -4.62 16.84 -6.54
N ALA A 110 -3.94 17.30 -5.50
CA ALA A 110 -3.85 18.72 -5.17
C ALA A 110 -2.56 19.02 -4.41
N ASP A 111 -2.05 20.22 -4.61
CA ASP A 111 -0.87 20.69 -3.90
C ASP A 111 -1.22 21.00 -2.44
N GLN A 112 -0.38 20.52 -1.53
CA GLN A 112 -0.58 20.70 -0.11
C GLN A 112 0.42 21.70 0.45
N PHE A 113 0.07 22.38 1.55
CA PHE A 113 0.93 23.40 2.13
C PHE A 113 2.29 22.86 2.60
N TYR A 114 2.37 21.58 2.89
CA TYR A 114 3.60 20.95 3.40
C TYR A 114 4.57 20.52 2.30
N GLY A 115 4.30 20.85 1.04
CA GLY A 115 5.25 20.64 -0.05
C GLY A 115 5.04 19.39 -0.88
N ASP A 116 3.95 18.68 -0.68
CA ASP A 116 3.59 17.53 -1.51
C ASP A 116 2.36 17.85 -2.35
N ARG A 117 2.33 17.26 -3.56
CA ARG A 117 1.09 17.11 -4.31
C ARG A 117 0.56 15.72 -3.99
N MET A 118 -0.67 15.63 -3.51
CA MET A 118 -1.19 14.39 -2.97
C MET A 118 -2.61 14.10 -3.43
N ALA A 119 -2.87 12.81 -3.66
CA ALA A 119 -4.20 12.27 -3.93
C ALA A 119 -4.50 11.16 -2.93
N GLY A 120 -5.75 10.78 -2.82
CA GLY A 120 -6.18 9.66 -1.99
C GLY A 120 -7.15 8.77 -2.74
N VAL A 121 -6.96 7.47 -2.62
CA VAL A 121 -7.86 6.47 -3.19
C VAL A 121 -8.16 5.40 -2.16
N LYS A 122 -9.27 4.71 -2.35
CA LYS A 122 -9.62 3.51 -1.59
C LYS A 122 -9.62 2.34 -2.56
N ASP A 123 -8.90 1.28 -2.20
CA ASP A 123 -8.87 0.11 -3.05
C ASP A 123 -10.14 -0.73 -2.88
N PRO A 124 -10.38 -1.71 -3.78
CA PRO A 124 -11.59 -2.54 -3.70
C PRO A 124 -11.67 -3.42 -2.44
N PHE A 125 -10.58 -3.51 -1.67
CA PHE A 125 -10.49 -4.36 -0.49
C PHE A 125 -10.67 -3.58 0.82
N GLY A 126 -10.79 -2.24 0.71
CA GLY A 126 -11.05 -1.38 1.85
C GLY A 126 -9.84 -0.67 2.44
N TYR A 127 -8.67 -0.83 1.87
CA TYR A 127 -7.48 -0.10 2.29
C TYR A 127 -7.41 1.26 1.60
N LYS A 128 -6.97 2.26 2.36
CA LYS A 128 -6.78 3.63 1.86
C LYS A 128 -5.33 3.84 1.50
N TRP A 129 -5.12 4.47 0.36
CA TRP A 129 -3.79 4.77 -0.17
C TRP A 129 -3.70 6.25 -0.48
N PHE A 130 -2.66 6.89 0.04
CA PHE A 130 -2.28 8.22 -0.39
C PHE A 130 -1.20 8.07 -1.45
N ILE A 131 -1.26 8.92 -2.46
CA ILE A 131 -0.31 8.93 -3.58
C ILE A 131 0.26 10.34 -3.63
N ALA A 132 1.56 10.47 -3.48
CA ALA A 132 2.18 11.78 -3.32
C ALA A 132 3.42 11.94 -4.18
N THR A 133 3.65 13.18 -4.60
CA THR A 133 4.91 13.61 -5.20
C THR A 133 5.41 14.80 -4.39
N HIS A 134 6.65 14.72 -3.93
CA HIS A 134 7.27 15.86 -3.24
C HIS A 134 7.62 16.92 -4.28
N ILE A 135 7.05 18.12 -4.16
CA ILE A 135 7.19 19.18 -5.17
C ILE A 135 7.88 20.43 -4.63
N LYS A 136 8.05 20.53 -3.31
CA LYS A 136 8.66 21.70 -2.71
C LYS A 136 9.18 21.36 -1.32
N ASP A 137 10.40 21.80 -1.01
CA ASP A 137 10.92 21.70 0.35
C ASP A 137 10.34 22.82 1.21
N VAL A 138 9.77 22.42 2.35
CA VAL A 138 9.25 23.34 3.36
C VAL A 138 10.04 23.09 4.63
N SER A 139 10.51 24.15 5.28
CA SER A 139 11.32 24.01 6.48
C SER A 139 10.53 23.37 7.62
N LYS A 140 11.23 22.65 8.48
CA LYS A 140 10.63 22.06 9.66
C LYS A 140 9.95 23.11 10.53
N GLU A 141 10.59 24.26 10.69
CA GLU A 141 10.05 25.40 11.44
C GLU A 141 8.69 25.83 10.88
N GLU A 142 8.58 25.97 9.56
CA GLU A 142 7.31 26.34 8.92
C GLU A 142 6.25 25.25 9.08
N LEU A 143 6.64 23.98 8.94
CA LEU A 143 5.73 22.85 9.09
C LEU A 143 5.17 22.73 10.51
N GLU A 144 5.95 23.08 11.51
CA GLU A 144 5.57 22.96 12.92
C GLU A 144 4.73 24.12 13.42
N LYS A 145 4.53 25.17 12.62
CA LYS A 145 3.60 26.26 12.98
C LYS A 145 2.16 25.75 12.99
N PRO A 146 1.31 26.29 13.87
CA PRO A 146 -0.12 25.96 13.83
C PRO A 146 -0.75 26.33 12.49
N HIS A 147 -1.60 25.44 11.97
CA HIS A 147 -2.30 25.63 10.69
C HIS A 147 -3.79 25.45 10.84
#